data_2b7afb0b93d72615279e46b7f65f8376
#
_entry.id   2b7afb0b93d72615279e46b7f65f8376
#
_cell.length_a   1.000
_cell.length_b   1.000
_cell.length_c   1.000
_cell.angle_alpha   90.00
_cell.angle_beta   90.00
_cell.angle_gamma   90.00
#
_symmetry.space_group_name_H-M   'P 1'
#
loop_
_entity.id
_entity.type
_entity.pdbx_description
1 polymer ?
#
loop_
_entity_poly.entity_id
_entity_poly.type
_entity_poly.pdbx_seq_one_letter_code
_entity_poly.pdbx_strand_id
1 'polypeptide(L)'
;ALIDGDTKKIINIVKTGYAVHISRMSHSGRYLYVIGRDAQVNLIDLWMKKPDNVAVIKTGLEARSVDTSKYKGYEDKYAIAGTYWPPQYTIMNGDTLEPLKIVATRGYTVDTQEYHPEPRVASIVASHFKPEFVVNVKETGQTLMVDYSDINNLKVTTIGTERFLHDGGWDSSKRYFMVAANQRNTIAVVDAKDNKLVKLVTEGVGKIPHPGRGANFVDPKHGPVWATSHLGDDSVVLIGTD
;
A
#
# COMPACT_ATOMS: atom_id res chain seq x y z
N ALA A 1 -14.83 -10.79 10.34
CA ALA A 1 -15.26 -10.78 11.75
C ALA A 1 -14.47 -9.74 12.52
N LEU A 2 -15.12 -9.05 13.44
CA LEU A 2 -14.51 -8.19 14.45
C LEU A 2 -14.48 -8.96 15.76
N ILE A 3 -13.31 -9.07 16.36
CA ILE A 3 -13.08 -9.86 17.57
C ILE A 3 -12.59 -8.92 18.66
N ASP A 4 -13.21 -9.00 19.82
CA ASP A 4 -12.77 -8.28 21.01
C ASP A 4 -11.42 -8.82 21.49
N GLY A 5 -10.45 -7.91 21.68
CA GLY A 5 -9.08 -8.28 22.04
C GLY A 5 -8.93 -8.83 23.45
N ASP A 6 -9.81 -8.49 24.38
CA ASP A 6 -9.77 -8.92 25.77
C ASP A 6 -10.58 -10.20 25.98
N THR A 7 -11.83 -10.19 25.55
CA THR A 7 -12.76 -11.32 25.78
C THR A 7 -12.63 -12.43 24.76
N LYS A 8 -11.92 -12.18 23.61
CA LYS A 8 -11.76 -13.10 22.47
C LYS A 8 -13.10 -13.52 21.82
N LYS A 9 -14.16 -12.74 22.04
CA LYS A 9 -15.48 -13.00 21.47
C LYS A 9 -15.68 -12.22 20.18
N ILE A 10 -16.49 -12.75 19.27
CA ILE A 10 -16.91 -12.05 18.07
C ILE A 10 -17.88 -10.94 18.47
N ILE A 11 -17.51 -9.68 18.17
CA ILE A 11 -18.36 -8.50 18.36
C ILE A 11 -19.39 -8.40 17.24
N ASN A 12 -18.92 -8.54 15.98
CA ASN A 12 -19.77 -8.48 14.80
C ASN A 12 -19.13 -9.21 13.61
N ILE A 13 -19.96 -9.64 12.68
CA ILE A 13 -19.55 -10.12 11.35
C ILE A 13 -20.09 -9.12 10.33
N VAL A 14 -19.23 -8.24 9.85
CA VAL A 14 -19.58 -7.19 8.88
C VAL A 14 -19.42 -7.75 7.46
N LYS A 15 -20.44 -7.59 6.63
CA LYS A 15 -20.35 -7.95 5.22
C LYS A 15 -19.53 -6.87 4.49
N THR A 16 -18.49 -7.30 3.81
CA THR A 16 -17.61 -6.46 2.99
C THR A 16 -17.39 -7.17 1.66
N GLY A 17 -17.19 -6.55 0.59
CA GLY A 17 -16.99 -7.06 -0.75
C GLY A 17 -16.61 -8.53 -0.98
N TYR A 18 -16.33 -8.91 -2.20
CA TYR A 18 -15.90 -10.27 -2.55
C TYR A 18 -14.39 -10.43 -2.38
N ALA A 19 -13.96 -11.59 -1.85
CA ALA A 19 -12.56 -11.96 -1.66
C ALA A 19 -11.73 -10.81 -1.07
N VAL A 20 -12.10 -10.40 0.15
CA VAL A 20 -11.42 -9.31 0.89
C VAL A 20 -9.92 -9.54 0.89
N HIS A 21 -9.18 -8.54 0.43
CA HIS A 21 -7.74 -8.64 0.26
C HIS A 21 -6.97 -7.95 1.37
N ILE A 22 -7.35 -6.73 1.72
CA ILE A 22 -6.63 -5.94 2.71
C ILE A 22 -7.57 -5.07 3.53
N SER A 23 -7.16 -4.80 4.76
CA SER A 23 -7.77 -3.79 5.62
C SER A 23 -6.71 -2.81 6.13
N ARG A 24 -7.11 -1.56 6.35
CA ARG A 24 -6.27 -0.50 6.93
C ARG A 24 -7.06 0.27 7.97
N MET A 25 -6.43 0.45 9.11
CA MET A 25 -7.00 1.27 10.19
C MET A 25 -6.66 2.74 9.96
N SER A 26 -7.59 3.63 10.25
CA SER A 26 -7.37 5.06 10.32
C SER A 26 -6.31 5.39 11.40
N HIS A 27 -5.71 6.58 11.32
CA HIS A 27 -4.74 7.05 12.32
C HIS A 27 -5.38 7.14 13.72
N SER A 28 -6.61 7.64 13.78
CA SER A 28 -7.40 7.76 15.02
C SER A 28 -7.82 6.40 15.62
N GLY A 29 -7.73 5.30 14.86
CA GLY A 29 -8.28 4.01 15.24
C GLY A 29 -9.81 3.92 15.16
N ARG A 30 -10.49 4.98 14.69
CA ARG A 30 -11.95 4.97 14.56
C ARG A 30 -12.44 4.13 13.40
N TYR A 31 -11.81 4.30 12.23
CA TYR A 31 -12.28 3.65 11.02
C TYR A 31 -11.39 2.49 10.59
N LEU A 32 -12.03 1.47 10.05
CA LEU A 32 -11.38 0.38 9.34
C LEU A 32 -11.84 0.40 7.88
N TYR A 33 -10.90 0.63 6.98
CA TYR A 33 -11.12 0.56 5.53
C TYR A 33 -10.83 -0.85 5.05
N VAL A 34 -11.78 -1.45 4.38
CA VAL A 34 -11.67 -2.83 3.89
C VAL A 34 -11.94 -2.86 2.39
N ILE A 35 -11.03 -3.45 1.61
CA ILE A 35 -11.20 -3.57 0.17
C ILE A 35 -11.26 -5.02 -0.27
N GLY A 36 -12.23 -5.33 -1.13
CA GLY A 36 -12.38 -6.62 -1.78
C GLY A 36 -11.83 -6.61 -3.23
N ARG A 37 -11.65 -7.80 -3.80
CA ARG A 37 -11.24 -7.96 -5.20
C ARG A 37 -12.24 -7.37 -6.19
N ASP A 38 -13.49 -7.26 -5.82
CA ASP A 38 -14.56 -6.61 -6.57
C ASP A 38 -14.48 -5.07 -6.56
N ALA A 39 -13.36 -4.52 -6.07
CA ALA A 39 -13.07 -3.10 -5.93
C ALA A 39 -14.06 -2.34 -5.03
N GLN A 40 -14.76 -3.05 -4.15
CA GLN A 40 -15.61 -2.44 -3.14
C GLN A 40 -14.77 -2.04 -1.94
N VAL A 41 -14.78 -0.75 -1.59
CA VAL A 41 -14.21 -0.21 -0.36
C VAL A 41 -15.33 -0.04 0.66
N ASN A 42 -15.14 -0.60 1.84
CA ASN A 42 -16.07 -0.52 2.95
C ASN A 42 -15.42 0.28 4.08
N LEU A 43 -16.14 1.23 4.63
CA LEU A 43 -15.75 2.02 5.80
C LEU A 43 -16.52 1.53 7.00
N ILE A 44 -15.82 0.93 7.96
CA ILE A 44 -16.39 0.40 9.20
C ILE A 44 -16.05 1.37 10.32
N ASP A 45 -17.04 1.88 11.04
CA ASP A 45 -16.83 2.71 12.23
C ASP A 45 -16.71 1.82 13.46
N LEU A 46 -15.51 1.75 14.03
CA LEU A 46 -15.19 0.92 15.20
C LEU A 46 -15.65 1.54 16.52
N TRP A 47 -16.00 2.84 16.54
CA TRP A 47 -16.46 3.53 17.74
C TRP A 47 -17.97 3.42 17.96
N MET A 48 -18.69 2.84 17.01
CA MET A 48 -20.09 2.50 17.24
C MET A 48 -20.24 1.42 18.31
N LYS A 49 -21.34 1.45 19.06
CA LYS A 49 -21.65 0.41 20.06
C LYS A 49 -21.60 -1.03 19.48
N LYS A 50 -22.00 -1.16 18.22
CA LYS A 50 -21.82 -2.36 17.39
C LYS A 50 -21.18 -1.89 16.08
N PRO A 51 -19.87 -2.07 15.90
CA PRO A 51 -19.17 -1.63 14.70
C PRO A 51 -19.77 -2.22 13.43
N ASP A 52 -20.03 -1.37 12.43
CA ASP A 52 -20.63 -1.77 11.16
C ASP A 52 -20.21 -0.82 10.02
N ASN A 53 -20.60 -1.13 8.78
CA ASN A 53 -20.38 -0.26 7.63
C ASN A 53 -21.15 1.06 7.78
N VAL A 54 -20.43 2.17 7.57
CA VAL A 54 -21.02 3.53 7.54
C VAL A 54 -20.96 4.14 6.14
N ALA A 55 -20.07 3.64 5.27
CA ALA A 55 -20.01 4.00 3.87
C ALA A 55 -19.48 2.85 3.03
N VAL A 56 -19.90 2.78 1.79
CA VAL A 56 -19.45 1.78 0.81
C VAL A 56 -19.36 2.44 -0.55
N ILE A 57 -18.23 2.23 -1.25
CA ILE A 57 -18.04 2.71 -2.63
C ILE A 57 -17.39 1.62 -3.49
N LYS A 58 -17.69 1.62 -4.78
CA LYS A 58 -17.01 0.80 -5.77
C LYS A 58 -16.07 1.67 -6.60
N THR A 59 -14.75 1.40 -6.51
CA THR A 59 -13.70 2.22 -7.15
C THR A 59 -13.24 1.70 -8.51
N GLY A 60 -13.73 0.53 -8.92
CA GLY A 60 -13.39 -0.12 -10.19
C GLY A 60 -14.05 -1.49 -10.30
N LEU A 61 -13.42 -2.38 -11.06
CA LEU A 61 -13.88 -3.77 -11.26
C LEU A 61 -13.02 -4.78 -10.50
N GLU A 62 -11.72 -4.51 -10.37
CA GLU A 62 -10.81 -5.31 -9.56
C GLU A 62 -9.84 -4.40 -8.79
N ALA A 63 -9.63 -4.66 -7.50
CA ALA A 63 -8.73 -3.89 -6.67
C ALA A 63 -7.99 -4.75 -5.64
N ARG A 64 -6.89 -4.20 -5.10
CA ARG A 64 -6.04 -4.91 -4.13
C ARG A 64 -5.56 -4.06 -2.96
N SER A 65 -5.60 -2.74 -3.06
CA SER A 65 -4.97 -1.91 -2.04
C SER A 65 -5.83 -0.73 -1.61
N VAL A 66 -5.75 -0.41 -0.35
CA VAL A 66 -6.34 0.75 0.31
C VAL A 66 -5.38 1.24 1.39
N ASP A 67 -5.27 2.53 1.60
CA ASP A 67 -4.61 3.13 2.77
C ASP A 67 -5.26 4.49 3.10
N THR A 68 -4.81 5.11 4.19
CA THR A 68 -5.33 6.39 4.69
C THR A 68 -4.18 7.36 4.94
N SER A 69 -4.45 8.66 4.86
CA SER A 69 -3.48 9.69 5.16
C SER A 69 -3.05 9.64 6.64
N LYS A 70 -1.72 9.73 6.87
CA LYS A 70 -1.09 9.59 8.20
C LYS A 70 -0.20 10.76 8.58
N TYR A 71 0.04 11.68 7.65
CA TYR A 71 0.87 12.85 7.91
C TYR A 71 0.16 13.83 8.84
N LYS A 72 0.92 14.40 9.78
CA LYS A 72 0.42 15.35 10.78
C LYS A 72 -0.35 16.52 10.14
N GLY A 73 -1.58 16.74 10.60
CA GLY A 73 -2.52 17.73 10.07
C GLY A 73 -3.36 17.24 8.90
N TYR A 74 -3.13 16.01 8.44
CA TYR A 74 -3.91 15.33 7.40
C TYR A 74 -4.40 13.95 7.84
N GLU A 75 -4.21 13.60 9.11
CA GLU A 75 -4.61 12.31 9.65
C GLU A 75 -6.09 12.05 9.35
N ASP A 76 -6.36 10.89 8.76
CA ASP A 76 -7.70 10.41 8.38
C ASP A 76 -8.48 11.29 7.39
N LYS A 77 -7.89 12.40 6.92
CA LYS A 77 -8.56 13.33 5.99
C LYS A 77 -8.85 12.70 4.64
N TYR A 78 -7.95 11.84 4.17
CA TYR A 78 -8.06 11.18 2.88
C TYR A 78 -7.89 9.67 3.02
N ALA A 79 -8.61 8.93 2.16
CA ALA A 79 -8.36 7.53 1.88
C ALA A 79 -7.96 7.38 0.40
N ILE A 80 -7.23 6.33 0.07
CA ILE A 80 -6.83 6.02 -1.30
C ILE A 80 -7.04 4.54 -1.58
N ALA A 81 -7.61 4.21 -2.75
CA ALA A 81 -7.76 2.85 -3.24
C ALA A 81 -7.07 2.68 -4.58
N GLY A 82 -6.34 1.57 -4.74
CA GLY A 82 -5.67 1.21 -5.98
C GLY A 82 -6.38 0.05 -6.68
N THR A 83 -6.65 0.20 -7.97
CA THR A 83 -7.34 -0.79 -8.79
C THR A 83 -6.42 -1.47 -9.79
N TYR A 84 -6.72 -2.73 -10.07
CA TYR A 84 -6.13 -3.49 -11.17
C TYR A 84 -6.83 -3.14 -12.47
N TRP A 85 -8.17 -3.04 -12.42
CA TRP A 85 -8.97 -2.65 -13.57
C TRP A 85 -10.14 -1.73 -13.15
N PRO A 86 -10.31 -0.56 -13.78
CA PRO A 86 -9.30 0.08 -14.65
C PRO A 86 -8.01 0.40 -13.88
N PRO A 87 -6.84 0.53 -14.57
CA PRO A 87 -5.56 0.83 -13.93
C PRO A 87 -5.54 2.27 -13.46
N GLN A 88 -5.87 2.48 -12.19
CA GLN A 88 -6.01 3.81 -11.59
C GLN A 88 -5.90 3.74 -10.06
N TYR A 89 -5.74 4.89 -9.44
CA TYR A 89 -6.04 5.06 -8.03
C TYR A 89 -7.10 6.14 -7.83
N THR A 90 -7.90 5.97 -6.78
CA THR A 90 -8.95 6.90 -6.38
C THR A 90 -8.63 7.43 -5.00
N ILE A 91 -8.51 8.77 -4.87
CA ILE A 91 -8.42 9.45 -3.56
C ILE A 91 -9.82 9.87 -3.17
N MET A 92 -10.18 9.58 -1.92
CA MET A 92 -11.51 9.76 -1.35
C MET A 92 -11.42 10.58 -0.06
N ASN A 93 -12.53 11.19 0.31
CA ASN A 93 -12.71 11.72 1.66
C ASN A 93 -12.62 10.57 2.68
N GLY A 94 -11.84 10.75 3.74
CA GLY A 94 -11.59 9.71 4.73
C GLY A 94 -12.81 9.32 5.57
N ASP A 95 -13.73 10.26 5.80
CA ASP A 95 -14.91 10.03 6.64
C ASP A 95 -16.13 9.52 5.87
N THR A 96 -16.20 9.79 4.55
CA THR A 96 -17.41 9.53 3.75
C THR A 96 -17.20 8.60 2.58
N LEU A 97 -15.94 8.36 2.18
CA LEU A 97 -15.52 7.69 0.94
C LEU A 97 -15.96 8.43 -0.33
N GLU A 98 -16.39 9.68 -0.25
CA GLU A 98 -16.69 10.49 -1.43
C GLU A 98 -15.44 10.60 -2.32
N PRO A 99 -15.51 10.25 -3.62
CA PRO A 99 -14.34 10.30 -4.51
C PRO A 99 -13.98 11.77 -4.81
N LEU A 100 -12.73 12.11 -4.57
CA LEU A 100 -12.19 13.46 -4.79
C LEU A 100 -11.35 13.53 -6.06
N LYS A 101 -10.54 12.49 -6.32
CA LYS A 101 -9.67 12.39 -7.51
C LYS A 101 -9.58 10.95 -7.99
N ILE A 102 -9.60 10.80 -9.32
CA ILE A 102 -9.32 9.53 -10.00
C ILE A 102 -8.16 9.79 -10.97
N VAL A 103 -7.10 9.01 -10.84
CA VAL A 103 -5.87 9.19 -11.63
C VAL A 103 -5.50 7.86 -12.30
N ALA A 104 -5.43 7.86 -13.63
CA ALA A 104 -5.00 6.71 -14.42
C ALA A 104 -3.49 6.48 -14.27
N THR A 105 -3.07 5.21 -14.27
CA THR A 105 -1.66 4.82 -14.10
C THR A 105 -1.02 4.25 -15.36
N ARG A 106 -1.69 4.37 -16.51
CA ARG A 106 -1.15 3.96 -17.81
C ARG A 106 0.15 4.71 -18.10
N GLY A 107 1.11 4.02 -18.67
CA GLY A 107 2.39 4.65 -18.95
C GLY A 107 3.40 3.69 -19.56
N TYR A 108 4.65 4.12 -19.58
CA TYR A 108 5.76 3.39 -20.18
C TYR A 108 6.48 2.57 -19.12
N THR A 109 6.95 1.38 -19.51
CA THR A 109 7.75 0.51 -18.67
C THR A 109 9.15 1.09 -18.43
N VAL A 110 9.71 0.86 -17.23
CA VAL A 110 11.02 1.43 -16.85
C VAL A 110 12.19 0.80 -17.61
N ASP A 111 12.05 -0.43 -18.07
CA ASP A 111 13.10 -1.22 -18.73
C ASP A 111 13.10 -1.06 -20.27
N THR A 112 11.96 -1.32 -20.93
CA THR A 112 11.88 -1.33 -22.39
C THR A 112 11.29 -0.06 -23.00
N GLN A 113 10.73 0.83 -22.17
CA GLN A 113 10.03 2.04 -22.60
C GLN A 113 8.83 1.74 -23.53
N GLU A 114 8.24 0.55 -23.37
CA GLU A 114 7.02 0.19 -24.06
C GLU A 114 5.79 0.71 -23.32
N TYR A 115 4.80 1.21 -24.07
CA TYR A 115 3.55 1.64 -23.45
C TYR A 115 2.76 0.44 -22.94
N HIS A 116 2.39 0.51 -21.64
CA HIS A 116 1.54 -0.50 -21.01
C HIS A 116 0.14 0.10 -20.75
N PRO A 117 -0.92 -0.46 -21.37
CA PRO A 117 -2.28 0.08 -21.25
C PRO A 117 -2.96 -0.28 -19.93
N GLU A 118 -2.51 -1.33 -19.25
CA GLU A 118 -3.17 -1.93 -18.08
C GLU A 118 -2.21 -2.19 -16.91
N PRO A 119 -1.38 -1.20 -16.48
CA PRO A 119 -0.47 -1.44 -15.37
C PRO A 119 -1.24 -1.37 -14.05
N ARG A 120 -1.31 -2.49 -13.36
CA ARG A 120 -2.06 -2.65 -12.11
C ARG A 120 -1.46 -1.84 -10.97
N VAL A 121 -2.31 -1.19 -10.17
CA VAL A 121 -1.87 -0.59 -8.91
C VAL A 121 -1.82 -1.68 -7.84
N ALA A 122 -0.61 -2.09 -7.46
CA ALA A 122 -0.41 -3.19 -6.54
C ALA A 122 -0.55 -2.78 -5.07
N SER A 123 0.47 -2.18 -4.48
CA SER A 123 0.40 -1.72 -3.10
C SER A 123 0.40 -0.21 -2.99
N ILE A 124 -0.29 0.27 -1.96
CA ILE A 124 -0.27 1.67 -1.55
C ILE A 124 0.09 1.73 -0.07
N VAL A 125 0.93 2.70 0.29
CA VAL A 125 1.21 3.06 1.69
C VAL A 125 1.20 4.57 1.84
N ALA A 126 0.81 5.05 3.04
CA ALA A 126 0.88 6.46 3.37
C ALA A 126 2.21 6.79 4.05
N SER A 127 2.80 7.92 3.68
CA SER A 127 3.96 8.47 4.39
C SER A 127 3.55 9.04 5.74
N HIS A 128 4.44 8.89 6.73
CA HIS A 128 4.28 9.50 8.05
C HIS A 128 4.94 10.87 8.16
N PHE A 129 5.85 11.20 7.24
CA PHE A 129 6.69 12.40 7.30
C PHE A 129 6.38 13.44 6.23
N LYS A 130 5.55 13.06 5.24
CA LYS A 130 5.09 13.95 4.17
C LYS A 130 3.62 13.70 3.87
N PRO A 131 2.89 14.69 3.34
CA PRO A 131 1.52 14.49 2.88
C PRO A 131 1.49 13.72 1.54
N GLU A 132 2.05 12.50 1.54
CA GLU A 132 2.23 11.69 0.34
C GLU A 132 1.68 10.28 0.50
N PHE A 133 1.09 9.76 -0.57
CA PHE A 133 0.87 8.33 -0.77
C PHE A 133 1.96 7.77 -1.68
N VAL A 134 2.48 6.60 -1.34
CA VAL A 134 3.37 5.81 -2.19
C VAL A 134 2.54 4.80 -2.93
N VAL A 135 2.46 4.93 -4.26
CA VAL A 135 1.64 4.09 -5.13
C VAL A 135 2.54 3.28 -6.05
N ASN A 136 2.45 1.95 -5.97
CA ASN A 136 3.27 1.06 -6.79
C ASN A 136 2.49 0.60 -8.02
N VAL A 137 3.03 0.91 -9.20
CA VAL A 137 2.47 0.55 -10.49
C VAL A 137 3.22 -0.66 -11.04
N LYS A 138 2.56 -1.81 -10.99
CA LYS A 138 3.18 -3.12 -11.11
C LYS A 138 3.93 -3.34 -12.42
N GLU A 139 3.25 -3.25 -13.55
CA GLU A 139 3.82 -3.65 -14.84
C GLU A 139 4.73 -2.58 -15.44
N THR A 140 4.52 -1.32 -15.11
CA THR A 140 5.44 -0.26 -15.55
C THR A 140 6.71 -0.19 -14.70
N GLY A 141 6.68 -0.68 -13.46
CA GLY A 141 7.82 -0.63 -12.54
C GLY A 141 8.02 0.76 -11.93
N GLN A 142 6.97 1.58 -11.90
CA GLN A 142 7.02 2.93 -11.36
C GLN A 142 6.47 2.97 -9.94
N THR A 143 7.20 3.63 -9.05
CA THR A 143 6.70 4.02 -7.74
C THR A 143 6.37 5.51 -7.79
N LEU A 144 5.10 5.83 -7.55
CA LEU A 144 4.59 7.20 -7.58
C LEU A 144 4.52 7.76 -6.16
N MET A 145 5.13 8.92 -5.93
CA MET A 145 4.97 9.70 -4.71
C MET A 145 3.90 10.75 -4.98
N VAL A 146 2.70 10.54 -4.45
CA VAL A 146 1.51 11.36 -4.71
C VAL A 146 1.31 12.31 -3.54
N ASP A 147 1.72 13.55 -3.72
CA ASP A 147 1.54 14.64 -2.76
C ASP A 147 0.09 15.13 -2.80
N TYR A 148 -0.61 14.98 -1.68
CA TYR A 148 -2.00 15.38 -1.49
C TYR A 148 -2.16 16.65 -0.63
N SER A 149 -1.09 17.43 -0.44
CA SER A 149 -1.15 18.69 0.31
C SER A 149 -2.16 19.68 -0.29
N ASP A 150 -2.28 19.67 -1.61
CA ASP A 150 -3.39 20.29 -2.35
C ASP A 150 -4.11 19.23 -3.16
N ILE A 151 -5.30 18.80 -2.68
CA ILE A 151 -6.10 17.78 -3.36
C ILE A 151 -6.60 18.23 -4.74
N ASN A 152 -6.70 19.51 -4.98
CA ASN A 152 -7.15 20.04 -6.27
C ASN A 152 -6.03 20.03 -7.31
N ASN A 153 -4.77 20.05 -6.87
CA ASN A 153 -3.58 20.10 -7.71
C ASN A 153 -2.52 19.11 -7.21
N LEU A 154 -2.81 17.82 -7.36
CA LEU A 154 -1.88 16.76 -6.94
C LEU A 154 -0.53 16.89 -7.64
N LYS A 155 0.55 16.78 -6.89
CA LYS A 155 1.91 16.66 -7.43
C LYS A 155 2.33 15.19 -7.37
N VAL A 156 2.77 14.66 -8.50
CA VAL A 156 3.20 13.27 -8.59
C VAL A 156 4.66 13.22 -9.01
N THR A 157 5.51 12.72 -8.12
CA THR A 157 6.90 12.40 -8.47
C THR A 157 6.97 10.93 -8.85
N THR A 158 7.41 10.65 -10.07
CA THR A 158 7.56 9.30 -10.60
C THR A 158 8.99 8.82 -10.40
N ILE A 159 9.16 7.70 -9.71
CA ILE A 159 10.44 7.05 -9.47
C ILE A 159 10.47 5.74 -10.26
N GLY A 160 11.40 5.63 -11.21
CA GLY A 160 11.66 4.37 -11.90
C GLY A 160 12.31 3.39 -10.92
N THR A 161 11.70 2.23 -10.74
CA THR A 161 12.21 1.16 -9.88
C THR A 161 12.44 -0.12 -10.68
N GLU A 162 11.67 -1.16 -10.47
CA GLU A 162 11.76 -2.43 -11.21
C GLU A 162 10.35 -2.92 -11.54
N ARG A 163 10.18 -3.59 -12.67
CA ARG A 163 8.88 -4.14 -13.08
C ARG A 163 8.37 -5.23 -12.14
N PHE A 164 7.07 -5.41 -12.16
CA PHE A 164 6.33 -6.40 -11.36
C PHE A 164 6.35 -6.11 -9.86
N LEU A 165 6.31 -4.81 -9.52
CA LEU A 165 6.10 -4.37 -8.14
C LEU A 165 4.83 -5.01 -7.57
N HIS A 166 4.89 -5.49 -6.33
CA HIS A 166 3.76 -6.13 -5.69
C HIS A 166 3.47 -5.50 -4.34
N ASP A 167 4.05 -5.99 -3.29
CA ASP A 167 3.84 -5.52 -1.93
C ASP A 167 5.15 -5.07 -1.29
N GLY A 168 5.02 -4.26 -0.26
CA GLY A 168 6.15 -3.69 0.44
C GLY A 168 5.72 -2.90 1.66
N GLY A 169 6.69 -2.48 2.44
CA GLY A 169 6.47 -1.73 3.67
C GLY A 169 7.64 -0.84 4.04
N TRP A 170 7.43 -0.09 5.10
CA TRP A 170 8.43 0.79 5.65
C TRP A 170 9.48 0.03 6.46
N ASP A 171 10.71 0.49 6.42
CA ASP A 171 11.72 0.16 7.42
C ASP A 171 11.32 0.73 8.80
N SER A 172 12.08 0.42 9.84
CA SER A 172 11.80 0.88 11.21
C SER A 172 11.83 2.41 11.35
N SER A 173 12.63 3.10 10.54
CA SER A 173 12.70 4.57 10.52
C SER A 173 11.50 5.22 9.81
N LYS A 174 10.72 4.45 9.03
CA LYS A 174 9.63 4.92 8.14
C LYS A 174 10.10 5.88 7.04
N ARG A 175 11.41 5.96 6.79
CA ARG A 175 12.01 6.75 5.71
C ARG A 175 12.13 5.94 4.43
N TYR A 176 12.57 4.69 4.56
CA TYR A 176 12.80 3.83 3.41
C TYR A 176 11.61 2.91 3.18
N PHE A 177 11.06 3.01 1.99
CA PHE A 177 10.02 2.09 1.54
C PHE A 177 10.67 0.97 0.73
N MET A 178 10.45 -0.26 1.16
CA MET A 178 10.97 -1.46 0.50
C MET A 178 9.85 -2.22 -0.17
N VAL A 179 9.94 -2.40 -1.48
CA VAL A 179 8.91 -3.05 -2.29
C VAL A 179 9.48 -4.20 -3.11
N ALA A 180 8.77 -5.31 -3.12
CA ALA A 180 9.14 -6.48 -3.89
C ALA A 180 8.72 -6.33 -5.36
N ALA A 181 9.68 -6.40 -6.27
CA ALA A 181 9.48 -6.71 -7.68
C ALA A 181 9.56 -8.24 -7.83
N ASN A 182 8.44 -8.91 -7.49
CA ASN A 182 8.45 -10.33 -7.17
C ASN A 182 8.87 -11.24 -8.34
N GLN A 183 8.49 -10.92 -9.58
CA GLN A 183 8.89 -11.70 -10.77
C GLN A 183 10.33 -11.42 -11.23
N ARG A 184 10.99 -10.43 -10.63
CA ARG A 184 12.40 -10.08 -10.86
C ARG A 184 13.32 -10.51 -9.72
N ASN A 185 12.78 -11.15 -8.68
CA ASN A 185 13.53 -11.53 -7.47
C ASN A 185 14.33 -10.35 -6.90
N THR A 186 13.67 -9.19 -6.81
CA THR A 186 14.31 -7.92 -6.47
C THR A 186 13.50 -7.19 -5.40
N ILE A 187 14.19 -6.55 -4.47
CA ILE A 187 13.60 -5.55 -3.58
C ILE A 187 14.10 -4.17 -4.00
N ALA A 188 13.17 -3.28 -4.36
CA ALA A 188 13.48 -1.88 -4.59
C ALA A 188 13.39 -1.09 -3.27
N VAL A 189 14.42 -0.30 -2.98
CA VAL A 189 14.50 0.57 -1.79
C VAL A 189 14.34 2.00 -2.24
N VAL A 190 13.27 2.66 -1.79
CA VAL A 190 12.93 4.04 -2.12
C VAL A 190 13.06 4.93 -0.88
N ASP A 191 13.84 6.00 -0.98
CA ASP A 191 13.92 7.05 0.04
C ASP A 191 12.72 7.99 -0.12
N ALA A 192 11.76 7.90 0.78
CA ALA A 192 10.57 8.74 0.77
C ALA A 192 10.84 10.17 1.30
N LYS A 193 11.98 10.43 1.94
CA LYS A 193 12.38 11.79 2.29
C LYS A 193 12.82 12.56 1.06
N ASP A 194 13.64 11.93 0.23
CA ASP A 194 14.26 12.57 -0.94
C ASP A 194 13.55 12.20 -2.25
N ASN A 195 12.52 11.34 -2.20
CA ASN A 195 11.74 10.86 -3.34
C ASN A 195 12.62 10.30 -4.47
N LYS A 196 13.51 9.36 -4.13
CA LYS A 196 14.43 8.75 -5.08
C LYS A 196 14.64 7.26 -4.81
N LEU A 197 15.00 6.53 -5.87
CA LEU A 197 15.49 5.16 -5.75
C LEU A 197 16.86 5.19 -5.05
N VAL A 198 17.01 4.37 -4.00
CA VAL A 198 18.28 4.18 -3.30
C VAL A 198 19.04 3.00 -3.90
N LYS A 199 18.36 1.84 -4.02
CA LYS A 199 19.00 0.60 -4.47
C LYS A 199 17.95 -0.39 -4.97
N LEU A 200 18.38 -1.23 -5.92
CA LEU A 200 17.76 -2.50 -6.24
C LEU A 200 18.59 -3.61 -5.60
N VAL A 201 18.01 -4.30 -4.62
CA VAL A 201 18.63 -5.46 -3.98
C VAL A 201 18.26 -6.69 -4.78
N THR A 202 19.22 -7.29 -5.49
CA THR A 202 19.02 -8.41 -6.41
C THR A 202 19.70 -9.69 -5.93
N GLU A 203 20.75 -9.54 -5.11
CA GLU A 203 21.52 -10.65 -4.60
C GLU A 203 21.01 -11.11 -3.24
N GLY A 204 20.92 -12.42 -3.03
CA GLY A 204 20.52 -13.01 -1.76
C GLY A 204 19.04 -12.79 -1.38
N VAL A 205 18.22 -12.24 -2.28
CA VAL A 205 16.81 -11.90 -1.99
C VAL A 205 15.90 -13.13 -2.01
N GLY A 206 16.34 -14.27 -2.56
CA GLY A 206 15.48 -15.46 -2.73
C GLY A 206 14.56 -15.35 -3.95
N LYS A 207 13.67 -16.35 -4.11
CA LYS A 207 12.78 -16.44 -5.27
C LYS A 207 11.38 -15.93 -4.94
N ILE A 208 10.87 -15.03 -5.77
CA ILE A 208 9.54 -14.44 -5.68
C ILE A 208 9.31 -13.84 -4.29
N PRO A 209 10.06 -12.79 -3.89
CA PRO A 209 9.88 -12.14 -2.60
C PRO A 209 8.43 -11.64 -2.45
N HIS A 210 7.84 -11.91 -1.28
CA HIS A 210 6.45 -11.57 -1.00
C HIS A 210 6.31 -11.12 0.48
N PRO A 211 6.78 -9.91 0.80
CA PRO A 211 6.91 -9.45 2.18
C PRO A 211 5.59 -9.14 2.87
N GLY A 212 4.48 -8.94 2.14
CA GLY A 212 3.34 -8.25 2.72
C GLY A 212 3.73 -6.81 3.06
N ARG A 213 3.93 -6.52 4.35
CA ARG A 213 4.52 -5.24 4.79
C ARG A 213 5.96 -5.38 5.28
N GLY A 214 6.48 -6.61 5.26
CA GLY A 214 7.74 -6.93 5.90
C GLY A 214 7.64 -6.90 7.43
N ALA A 215 8.69 -7.31 8.08
CA ALA A 215 8.80 -7.25 9.53
C ALA A 215 10.08 -6.51 9.92
N ASN A 216 9.98 -5.59 10.86
CA ASN A 216 11.10 -4.84 11.40
C ASN A 216 11.47 -5.36 12.78
N PHE A 217 12.73 -5.69 13.01
CA PHE A 217 13.28 -6.02 14.31
C PHE A 217 14.79 -5.75 14.34
N VAL A 218 15.39 -5.85 15.52
CA VAL A 218 16.83 -5.77 15.70
C VAL A 218 17.36 -7.18 15.83
N ASP A 219 18.11 -7.63 14.82
CA ASP A 219 18.82 -8.89 14.88
C ASP A 219 20.03 -8.75 15.80
N PRO A 220 20.28 -9.70 16.75
CA PRO A 220 21.39 -9.60 17.70
C PRO A 220 22.77 -9.53 17.07
N LYS A 221 22.93 -10.08 15.86
CA LYS A 221 24.21 -10.14 15.16
C LYS A 221 24.34 -9.08 14.06
N HIS A 222 23.23 -8.75 13.40
CA HIS A 222 23.21 -7.94 12.18
C HIS A 222 22.57 -6.55 12.35
N GLY A 223 22.09 -6.21 13.57
CA GLY A 223 21.48 -4.92 13.83
C GLY A 223 20.05 -4.80 13.28
N PRO A 224 19.58 -3.58 12.95
CA PRO A 224 18.23 -3.38 12.45
C PRO A 224 18.03 -4.00 11.07
N VAL A 225 16.97 -4.78 10.93
CA VAL A 225 16.65 -5.51 9.69
C VAL A 225 15.19 -5.34 9.31
N TRP A 226 14.94 -5.41 8.02
CA TRP A 226 13.62 -5.60 7.43
C TRP A 226 13.56 -7.00 6.79
N ALA A 227 12.55 -7.78 7.13
CA ALA A 227 12.43 -9.17 6.73
C ALA A 227 11.36 -9.38 5.66
N THR A 228 11.65 -10.24 4.68
CA THR A 228 10.70 -10.70 3.65
C THR A 228 10.63 -12.21 3.59
N SER A 229 9.40 -12.73 3.43
CA SER A 229 9.15 -14.12 3.02
C SER A 229 9.09 -14.23 1.49
N HIS A 230 8.91 -15.46 1.00
CA HIS A 230 8.95 -15.78 -0.43
C HIS A 230 7.78 -16.71 -0.81
N LEU A 231 7.40 -16.66 -2.10
CA LEU A 231 6.48 -17.65 -2.69
C LEU A 231 7.21 -18.69 -3.52
N GLY A 232 8.48 -18.44 -3.88
CA GLY A 232 9.26 -19.28 -4.75
C GLY A 232 10.31 -20.17 -4.04
N ASP A 233 10.50 -19.97 -2.73
CA ASP A 233 11.34 -20.81 -1.87
C ASP A 233 10.86 -20.73 -0.40
N ASP A 234 11.49 -21.52 0.47
CA ASP A 234 11.19 -21.64 1.90
C ASP A 234 12.05 -20.73 2.79
N SER A 235 12.77 -19.80 2.20
CA SER A 235 13.63 -18.87 2.93
C SER A 235 12.89 -17.66 3.49
N VAL A 236 13.45 -17.08 4.55
CA VAL A 236 13.17 -15.72 5.02
C VAL A 236 14.46 -14.92 4.91
N VAL A 237 14.41 -13.80 4.21
CA VAL A 237 15.58 -12.95 3.98
C VAL A 237 15.51 -11.72 4.87
N LEU A 238 16.65 -11.39 5.49
CA LEU A 238 16.83 -10.20 6.32
C LEU A 238 17.68 -9.20 5.53
N ILE A 239 17.18 -8.00 5.40
CA ILE A 239 17.84 -6.87 4.72
C ILE A 239 18.22 -5.85 5.80
N GLY A 240 19.50 -5.55 5.94
CA GLY A 240 20.00 -4.52 6.85
C GLY A 240 19.47 -3.14 6.47
N THR A 241 19.13 -2.33 7.49
CA THR A 241 18.49 -1.01 7.32
C THR A 241 19.23 0.11 8.07
N ASP A 242 20.44 -0.13 8.52
CA ASP A 242 21.38 0.81 9.15
C ASP A 242 22.26 1.57 8.13
#